data_8d104430ec0b927a22ae5f41d253d18b
#
_entry.id   8d104430ec0b927a22ae5f41d253d18b
#
_cell.length_a   1.000
_cell.length_b   1.000
_cell.length_c   1.000
_cell.angle_alpha   90.00
_cell.angle_beta   90.00
_cell.angle_gamma   90.00
#
_symmetry.space_group_name_H-M   'P 1'
#
loop_
_entity.id
_entity.type
_entity.pdbx_description
1 polymer ?
#
loop_
_entity_poly.entity_id
_entity_poly.type
_entity_poly.pdbx_seq_one_letter_code
_entity_poly.pdbx_strand_id
1 'polypeptide(L)'
;MPSVMPSVKPSVKKFQVTFDCADPERVARFWCEVLGYVAPQPPEGFATWDAYNLSLPPEKRGACFVASDPTGEGPRMYFQRVPEGKTAKNRVHLDVRVGTGLVGEERLAVLKAERDRLVALGAVCERVLLADDENESCIGMLDIEGNEFCLD
;
A
#
# COMPACT_ATOMS: atom_id res chain seq x y z
N MET A 1 -5.95 -39.52 -36.03
CA MET A 1 -5.15 -38.92 -34.97
C MET A 1 -5.84 -37.70 -34.45
N PRO A 2 -6.23 -37.68 -33.16
CA PRO A 2 -6.76 -36.45 -32.61
C PRO A 2 -5.67 -35.39 -32.56
N SER A 3 -5.92 -34.25 -33.17
CA SER A 3 -5.07 -33.07 -33.09
C SER A 3 -5.03 -32.59 -31.64
N VAL A 4 -3.90 -32.76 -30.95
CA VAL A 4 -3.68 -32.17 -29.66
C VAL A 4 -3.49 -30.67 -29.88
N MET A 5 -4.53 -29.88 -29.58
CA MET A 5 -4.37 -28.43 -29.52
C MET A 5 -3.28 -28.11 -28.53
N PRO A 6 -2.29 -27.27 -28.86
CA PRO A 6 -1.31 -26.84 -27.87
C PRO A 6 -2.03 -26.14 -26.72
N SER A 7 -1.80 -26.61 -25.49
CA SER A 7 -2.34 -25.97 -24.31
C SER A 7 -1.72 -24.56 -24.19
N VAL A 8 -2.51 -23.55 -24.52
CA VAL A 8 -2.11 -22.16 -24.31
C VAL A 8 -2.03 -21.96 -22.79
N LYS A 9 -0.82 -21.85 -22.24
CA LYS A 9 -0.65 -21.46 -20.83
C LYS A 9 -1.27 -20.09 -20.64
N PRO A 10 -2.15 -19.92 -19.65
CA PRO A 10 -2.69 -18.59 -19.38
C PRO A 10 -1.56 -17.63 -19.00
N SER A 11 -1.50 -16.46 -19.65
CA SER A 11 -0.52 -15.44 -19.30
C SER A 11 -0.94 -14.73 -18.01
N VAL A 12 0.01 -14.58 -17.07
CA VAL A 12 -0.21 -13.81 -15.84
C VAL A 12 -0.28 -12.32 -16.21
N LYS A 13 -1.32 -11.65 -15.73
CA LYS A 13 -1.49 -10.20 -15.93
C LYS A 13 -0.85 -9.45 -14.78
N LYS A 14 -0.09 -8.40 -15.08
CA LYS A 14 0.33 -7.42 -14.09
C LYS A 14 -0.84 -6.53 -13.74
N PHE A 15 -0.82 -5.99 -12.53
CA PHE A 15 -1.87 -5.11 -12.05
C PHE A 15 -1.30 -3.94 -11.27
N GLN A 16 -2.10 -2.91 -11.11
CA GLN A 16 -1.86 -1.76 -10.27
C GLN A 16 -2.89 -1.76 -9.15
N VAL A 17 -2.51 -1.29 -7.97
CA VAL A 17 -3.47 -1.06 -6.89
C VAL A 17 -3.79 0.42 -6.84
N THR A 18 -5.08 0.76 -6.86
CA THR A 18 -5.53 2.15 -6.77
C THR A 18 -6.25 2.37 -5.45
N PHE A 19 -5.82 3.40 -4.72
CA PHE A 19 -6.49 3.89 -3.52
C PHE A 19 -7.29 5.14 -3.86
N ASP A 20 -8.57 5.13 -3.49
CA ASP A 20 -9.36 6.34 -3.39
C ASP A 20 -9.07 7.01 -2.05
N CYS A 21 -8.82 8.31 -2.04
CA CYS A 21 -8.39 9.01 -0.84
C CYS A 21 -8.71 10.50 -0.91
N ALA A 22 -8.50 11.21 0.20
CA ALA A 22 -8.66 12.65 0.27
C ALA A 22 -7.38 13.41 -0.14
N ASP A 23 -6.21 12.90 0.27
CA ASP A 23 -4.91 13.52 0.05
C ASP A 23 -3.92 12.52 -0.58
N PRO A 24 -3.89 12.42 -1.92
CA PRO A 24 -3.09 11.42 -2.62
C PRO A 24 -1.60 11.42 -2.28
N GLU A 25 -0.94 12.58 -2.28
CA GLU A 25 0.49 12.64 -1.99
C GLU A 25 0.80 12.17 -0.58
N ARG A 26 0.03 12.61 0.41
CA ARG A 26 0.23 12.25 1.81
C ARG A 26 0.05 10.74 2.04
N VAL A 27 -1.00 10.16 1.48
CA VAL A 27 -1.27 8.72 1.58
C VAL A 27 -0.20 7.91 0.84
N ALA A 28 0.18 8.35 -0.36
CA ALA A 28 1.22 7.69 -1.14
C ALA A 28 2.57 7.67 -0.41
N ARG A 29 2.98 8.77 0.22
CA ARG A 29 4.22 8.83 1.00
C ARG A 29 4.20 7.93 2.22
N PHE A 30 3.05 7.83 2.88
CA PHE A 30 2.87 6.84 3.95
C PHE A 30 3.07 5.41 3.44
N TRP A 31 2.47 5.05 2.31
CA TRP A 31 2.61 3.72 1.73
C TRP A 31 4.02 3.44 1.18
N CYS A 32 4.75 4.47 0.74
CA CYS A 32 6.18 4.33 0.46
C CYS A 32 6.94 3.83 1.70
N GLU A 33 6.64 4.39 2.87
CA GLU A 33 7.26 3.97 4.14
C GLU A 33 6.86 2.53 4.53
N VAL A 34 5.60 2.15 4.29
CA VAL A 34 5.11 0.79 4.59
C VAL A 34 5.78 -0.25 3.71
N LEU A 35 5.89 0.01 2.41
CA LEU A 35 6.29 -0.99 1.41
C LEU A 35 7.76 -0.90 1.00
N GLY A 36 8.49 0.14 1.41
CA GLY A 36 9.81 0.41 0.87
C GLY A 36 9.77 0.91 -0.57
N TYR A 37 8.65 1.51 -0.98
CA TYR A 37 8.46 2.09 -2.30
C TYR A 37 9.02 3.51 -2.34
N VAL A 38 9.12 4.06 -3.55
CA VAL A 38 9.63 5.41 -3.78
C VAL A 38 8.58 6.29 -4.45
N ALA A 39 8.59 7.57 -4.05
CA ALA A 39 7.82 8.60 -4.70
C ALA A 39 8.56 9.11 -5.94
N PRO A 40 7.85 9.49 -7.01
CA PRO A 40 8.49 10.05 -8.19
C PRO A 40 9.04 11.45 -7.92
N GLN A 41 10.05 11.84 -8.68
CA GLN A 41 10.53 13.22 -8.69
C GLN A 41 9.48 14.14 -9.33
N PRO A 42 9.44 15.43 -8.95
CA PRO A 42 8.60 16.40 -9.64
C PRO A 42 8.89 16.41 -11.14
N PRO A 43 7.90 16.76 -11.97
CA PRO A 43 8.10 16.89 -13.41
C PRO A 43 9.22 17.88 -13.77
N GLU A 44 9.83 17.67 -14.92
CA GLU A 44 10.89 18.55 -15.43
C GLU A 44 10.46 20.02 -15.40
N GLY A 45 11.35 20.88 -14.91
CA GLY A 45 11.09 22.31 -14.77
C GLY A 45 10.52 22.73 -13.41
N PHE A 46 10.23 21.78 -12.52
CA PHE A 46 9.72 22.08 -11.18
C PHE A 46 10.64 21.50 -10.10
N ALA A 47 10.98 22.34 -9.11
CA ALA A 47 11.83 21.91 -8.00
C ALA A 47 11.06 21.04 -6.98
N THR A 48 9.75 21.24 -6.85
CA THR A 48 8.90 20.56 -5.87
C THR A 48 7.55 20.19 -6.49
N TRP A 49 6.89 19.22 -5.89
CA TRP A 49 5.51 18.87 -6.23
C TRP A 49 4.54 20.00 -5.96
N ASP A 50 4.76 20.79 -4.90
CA ASP A 50 3.94 21.98 -4.61
C ASP A 50 4.02 23.01 -5.72
N ALA A 51 5.23 23.30 -6.22
CA ALA A 51 5.41 24.20 -7.33
C ALA A 51 4.69 23.72 -8.60
N TYR A 52 4.78 22.43 -8.89
CA TYR A 52 4.04 21.82 -10.00
C TYR A 52 2.53 21.94 -9.82
N ASN A 53 2.02 21.59 -8.65
CA ASN A 53 0.58 21.69 -8.36
C ASN A 53 0.06 23.12 -8.51
N LEU A 54 0.82 24.12 -8.07
CA LEU A 54 0.44 25.51 -8.23
C LEU A 54 0.34 25.95 -9.70
N SER A 55 1.05 25.28 -10.62
CA SER A 55 0.96 25.53 -12.05
C SER A 55 -0.31 24.97 -12.69
N LEU A 56 -1.01 24.06 -12.00
CA LEU A 56 -2.21 23.40 -12.50
C LEU A 56 -3.47 24.21 -12.15
N PRO A 57 -4.56 24.02 -12.92
CA PRO A 57 -5.88 24.49 -12.49
C PRO A 57 -6.22 23.95 -11.08
N PRO A 58 -6.92 24.75 -10.24
CA PRO A 58 -7.20 24.35 -8.84
C PRO A 58 -7.78 22.95 -8.67
N GLU A 59 -8.69 22.54 -9.55
CA GLU A 59 -9.35 21.23 -9.50
C GLU A 59 -8.41 20.05 -9.79
N LYS A 60 -7.26 20.30 -10.41
CA LYS A 60 -6.26 19.27 -10.73
C LYS A 60 -5.12 19.19 -9.71
N ARG A 61 -5.01 20.19 -8.82
CA ARG A 61 -3.94 20.24 -7.82
C ARG A 61 -4.07 19.09 -6.83
N GLY A 62 -3.01 18.28 -6.73
CA GLY A 62 -2.97 17.15 -5.81
C GLY A 62 -4.02 16.06 -6.11
N ALA A 63 -4.53 15.99 -7.34
CA ALA A 63 -5.61 15.07 -7.71
C ALA A 63 -5.17 13.60 -7.73
N CYS A 64 -3.88 13.35 -7.93
CA CYS A 64 -3.33 12.00 -7.92
C CYS A 64 -1.85 11.99 -7.51
N PHE A 65 -1.37 10.83 -7.12
CA PHE A 65 0.03 10.57 -6.83
C PHE A 65 0.33 9.10 -7.02
N VAL A 66 1.60 8.72 -7.08
CA VAL A 66 2.01 7.32 -7.24
C VAL A 66 3.11 6.95 -6.26
N ALA A 67 3.17 5.67 -5.90
CA ALA A 67 4.29 5.05 -5.22
C ALA A 67 4.71 3.82 -6.05
N SER A 68 6.00 3.68 -6.30
CA SER A 68 6.52 2.63 -7.17
C SER A 68 7.56 1.79 -6.46
N ASP A 69 7.55 0.51 -6.75
CA ASP A 69 8.59 -0.42 -6.33
C ASP A 69 9.89 -0.09 -7.09
N PRO A 70 10.98 0.30 -6.40
CA PRO A 70 12.24 0.60 -7.08
C PRO A 70 12.87 -0.59 -7.78
N THR A 71 12.49 -1.83 -7.42
CA THR A 71 12.94 -3.06 -8.09
C THR A 71 12.11 -3.38 -9.33
N GLY A 72 10.93 -2.80 -9.48
CA GLY A 72 10.00 -3.05 -10.58
C GLY A 72 9.24 -4.38 -10.48
N GLU A 73 9.39 -5.14 -9.40
CA GLU A 73 8.74 -6.45 -9.23
C GLU A 73 7.31 -6.34 -8.70
N GLY A 74 7.09 -5.44 -7.75
CA GLY A 74 5.77 -5.25 -7.15
C GLY A 74 4.84 -4.35 -7.98
N PRO A 75 3.52 -4.38 -7.70
CA PRO A 75 2.57 -3.53 -8.39
C PRO A 75 2.77 -2.06 -8.03
N ARG A 76 2.60 -1.16 -9.02
CA ARG A 76 2.53 0.26 -8.75
C ARG A 76 1.29 0.57 -7.92
N MET A 77 1.44 1.48 -6.96
CA MET A 77 0.33 2.01 -6.18
C MET A 77 -0.07 3.37 -6.74
N TYR A 78 -1.34 3.54 -7.06
CA TYR A 78 -1.90 4.79 -7.55
C TYR A 78 -2.89 5.35 -6.53
N PHE A 79 -2.83 6.63 -6.27
CA PHE A 79 -3.68 7.31 -5.29
C PHE A 79 -4.43 8.41 -6.00
N GLN A 80 -5.76 8.39 -5.93
CA GLN A 80 -6.61 9.38 -6.57
C GLN A 80 -7.56 10.02 -5.57
N ARG A 81 -7.72 11.33 -5.67
CA ARG A 81 -8.65 12.05 -4.81
C ARG A 81 -10.07 11.79 -5.26
N VAL A 82 -10.90 11.44 -4.28
CA VAL A 82 -12.34 11.27 -4.45
C VAL A 82 -13.07 12.10 -3.40
N PRO A 83 -14.31 12.56 -3.68
CA PRO A 83 -15.07 13.34 -2.69
C PRO A 83 -15.63 12.48 -1.55
N GLU A 84 -15.80 11.18 -1.79
CA GLU A 84 -16.38 10.26 -0.81
C GLU A 84 -15.37 9.95 0.30
N GLY A 85 -15.79 10.09 1.55
CA GLY A 85 -15.00 9.67 2.72
C GLY A 85 -15.08 8.15 2.94
N LYS A 86 -14.13 7.64 3.71
CA LYS A 86 -14.11 6.25 4.16
C LYS A 86 -15.21 6.04 5.22
N THR A 87 -16.24 5.24 4.92
CA THR A 87 -17.39 5.00 5.81
C THR A 87 -17.62 3.54 6.19
N ALA A 88 -17.11 2.61 5.40
CA ALA A 88 -17.27 1.17 5.63
C ALA A 88 -15.91 0.47 5.58
N LYS A 89 -15.87 -0.74 6.15
CA LYS A 89 -14.66 -1.57 6.09
C LYS A 89 -14.29 -1.85 4.63
N ASN A 90 -12.99 -1.76 4.31
CA ASN A 90 -12.48 -2.17 3.00
C ASN A 90 -12.87 -3.62 2.68
N ARG A 91 -13.26 -3.87 1.45
CA ARG A 91 -13.54 -5.24 0.97
C ARG A 91 -12.28 -5.94 0.47
N VAL A 92 -11.23 -5.17 0.20
CA VAL A 92 -9.88 -5.66 -0.12
C VAL A 92 -8.91 -4.98 0.82
N HIS A 93 -8.01 -5.73 1.42
CA HIS A 93 -6.91 -5.18 2.22
C HIS A 93 -5.59 -5.84 1.81
N LEU A 94 -4.51 -5.10 1.97
CA LEU A 94 -3.17 -5.63 1.72
C LEU A 94 -2.65 -6.30 2.99
N ASP A 95 -2.03 -7.46 2.83
CA ASP A 95 -1.26 -8.12 3.86
C ASP A 95 0.22 -7.87 3.57
N VAL A 96 0.83 -7.00 4.36
CA VAL A 96 2.23 -6.62 4.19
C VAL A 96 3.10 -7.65 4.90
N ARG A 97 3.93 -8.35 4.14
CA ARG A 97 4.75 -9.46 4.62
C ARG A 97 5.98 -8.94 5.36
N VAL A 98 5.89 -8.85 6.67
CA VAL A 98 6.96 -8.37 7.55
C VAL A 98 7.66 -9.52 8.27
N GLY A 99 6.91 -10.55 8.64
CA GLY A 99 7.37 -11.68 9.44
C GLY A 99 7.68 -12.95 8.65
N THR A 100 7.90 -12.86 7.34
CA THR A 100 8.17 -14.03 6.51
C THR A 100 9.33 -14.86 7.03
N GLY A 101 9.11 -16.16 7.19
CA GLY A 101 10.11 -17.10 7.68
C GLY A 101 10.28 -17.13 9.20
N LEU A 102 9.56 -16.28 9.93
CA LEU A 102 9.59 -16.23 11.40
C LEU A 102 8.32 -16.83 11.98
N VAL A 103 8.45 -17.38 13.18
CA VAL A 103 7.35 -17.98 13.94
C VAL A 103 7.39 -17.55 15.41
N GLY A 104 6.29 -17.72 16.12
CA GLY A 104 6.21 -17.53 17.56
C GLY A 104 6.55 -16.11 18.01
N GLU A 105 7.28 -16.01 19.13
CA GLU A 105 7.60 -14.72 19.76
C GLU A 105 8.54 -13.85 18.90
N GLU A 106 9.46 -14.46 18.18
CA GLU A 106 10.37 -13.72 17.28
C GLU A 106 9.57 -13.04 16.17
N ARG A 107 8.63 -13.74 15.55
CA ARG A 107 7.72 -13.16 14.56
C ARG A 107 6.91 -12.01 15.15
N LEU A 108 6.27 -12.25 16.29
CA LEU A 108 5.44 -11.25 16.96
C LEU A 108 6.24 -9.98 17.32
N ALA A 109 7.48 -10.14 17.78
CA ALA A 109 8.35 -9.01 18.09
C ALA A 109 8.65 -8.16 16.86
N VAL A 110 8.92 -8.78 15.71
CA VAL A 110 9.18 -8.07 14.44
C VAL A 110 7.91 -7.33 13.98
N LEU A 111 6.74 -7.98 14.05
CA LEU A 111 5.48 -7.33 13.71
C LEU A 111 5.17 -6.13 14.61
N LYS A 112 5.41 -6.26 15.92
CA LYS A 112 5.19 -5.16 16.87
C LYS A 112 6.15 -3.99 16.66
N ALA A 113 7.41 -4.26 16.33
CA ALA A 113 8.37 -3.22 16.01
C ALA A 113 7.94 -2.42 14.78
N GLU A 114 7.48 -3.09 13.74
CA GLU A 114 6.96 -2.44 12.53
C GLU A 114 5.67 -1.67 12.82
N ARG A 115 4.75 -2.24 13.58
CA ARG A 115 3.56 -1.52 14.07
C ARG A 115 3.95 -0.20 14.73
N ASP A 116 4.88 -0.23 15.66
CA ASP A 116 5.29 0.95 16.42
C ASP A 116 5.92 2.01 15.49
N ARG A 117 6.72 1.57 14.52
CA ARG A 117 7.29 2.46 13.49
C ARG A 117 6.18 3.15 12.68
N LEU A 118 5.18 2.40 12.23
CA LEU A 118 4.10 2.93 11.41
C LEU A 118 3.14 3.81 12.22
N VAL A 119 2.88 3.48 13.48
CA VAL A 119 2.08 4.33 14.39
C VAL A 119 2.76 5.68 14.57
N ALA A 120 4.08 5.72 14.69
CA ALA A 120 4.83 6.99 14.75
C ALA A 120 4.68 7.82 13.46
N LEU A 121 4.34 7.20 12.32
CA LEU A 121 4.08 7.86 11.05
C LEU A 121 2.59 8.20 10.84
N GLY A 122 1.73 7.90 11.79
CA GLY A 122 0.31 8.25 11.75
C GLY A 122 -0.66 7.10 11.54
N ALA A 123 -0.19 5.86 11.40
CA ALA A 123 -1.05 4.69 11.35
C ALA A 123 -1.73 4.42 12.71
N VAL A 124 -2.80 3.66 12.69
CA VAL A 124 -3.49 3.20 13.90
C VAL A 124 -3.38 1.69 13.98
N CYS A 125 -2.99 1.18 15.14
CA CYS A 125 -3.08 -0.25 15.43
C CYS A 125 -4.52 -0.58 15.86
N GLU A 126 -5.19 -1.42 15.09
CA GLU A 126 -6.56 -1.83 15.38
C GLU A 126 -6.60 -3.01 16.34
N ARG A 127 -5.78 -4.02 16.08
CA ARG A 127 -5.70 -5.22 16.90
C ARG A 127 -4.43 -6.03 16.65
N VAL A 128 -4.02 -6.77 17.67
CA VAL A 128 -2.96 -7.77 17.59
C VAL A 128 -3.61 -9.14 17.71
N LEU A 129 -3.45 -9.99 16.69
CA LEU A 129 -3.92 -11.36 16.71
C LEU A 129 -2.73 -12.29 16.99
N LEU A 130 -2.80 -12.97 18.12
CA LEU A 130 -1.77 -13.94 18.51
C LEU A 130 -1.90 -15.22 17.68
N ALA A 131 -0.78 -15.94 17.54
CA ALA A 131 -0.77 -17.24 16.89
C ALA A 131 -1.67 -18.23 17.63
N ASP A 132 -2.34 -19.10 16.89
CA ASP A 132 -3.14 -20.19 17.39
C ASP A 132 -2.76 -21.51 16.68
N ASP A 133 -3.59 -22.55 16.78
CA ASP A 133 -3.30 -23.86 16.18
C ASP A 133 -3.32 -23.85 14.64
N GLU A 134 -3.95 -22.85 14.03
CA GLU A 134 -4.18 -22.79 12.58
C GLU A 134 -3.42 -21.65 11.91
N ASN A 135 -3.19 -20.53 12.63
CA ASN A 135 -2.67 -19.31 12.06
C ASN A 135 -1.50 -18.73 12.87
N GLU A 136 -0.54 -18.16 12.16
CA GLU A 136 0.49 -17.33 12.77
C GLU A 136 -0.07 -15.97 13.21
N SER A 137 0.70 -15.26 14.03
CA SER A 137 0.32 -13.91 14.47
C SER A 137 0.26 -12.91 13.32
N CYS A 138 -0.65 -11.96 13.42
CA CYS A 138 -0.73 -10.80 12.52
C CYS A 138 -1.24 -9.58 13.28
N ILE A 139 -1.03 -8.40 12.72
CA ILE A 139 -1.49 -7.14 13.31
C ILE A 139 -2.37 -6.40 12.31
N GLY A 140 -3.62 -6.11 12.70
CA GLY A 140 -4.53 -5.28 11.93
C GLY A 140 -4.23 -3.80 12.17
N MET A 141 -4.06 -3.06 11.07
CA MET A 141 -3.69 -1.65 11.08
C MET A 141 -4.68 -0.83 10.26
N LEU A 142 -4.71 0.46 10.53
CA LEU A 142 -5.34 1.46 9.67
C LEU A 142 -4.26 2.40 9.15
N ASP A 143 -4.32 2.73 7.86
CA ASP A 143 -3.45 3.77 7.30
C ASP A 143 -3.92 5.17 7.77
N ILE A 144 -3.24 6.21 7.30
CA ILE A 144 -3.50 7.59 7.75
C ILE A 144 -4.86 8.14 7.32
N GLU A 145 -5.60 7.43 6.46
CA GLU A 145 -6.98 7.77 6.08
C GLU A 145 -7.98 6.68 6.49
N GLY A 146 -7.57 5.75 7.34
CA GLY A 146 -8.45 4.74 7.91
C GLY A 146 -8.62 3.48 7.06
N ASN A 147 -7.82 3.27 6.02
CA ASN A 147 -7.87 2.04 5.22
C ASN A 147 -7.23 0.89 5.98
N GLU A 148 -7.93 -0.23 6.07
CA GLU A 148 -7.46 -1.44 6.75
C GLU A 148 -6.36 -2.13 5.96
N PHE A 149 -5.32 -2.55 6.66
CA PHE A 149 -4.27 -3.43 6.15
C PHE A 149 -3.72 -4.29 7.31
N CYS A 150 -2.94 -5.30 6.99
CA CYS A 150 -2.35 -6.17 8.00
C CYS A 150 -0.83 -6.21 7.86
N LEU A 151 -0.16 -6.37 9.00
CA LEU A 151 1.23 -6.80 9.09
C LEU A 151 1.24 -8.30 9.36
N ASP A 152 1.96 -9.05 8.52
CA ASP A 152 1.90 -10.51 8.48
C ASP A 152 3.29 -11.14 8.27
#